data_23a840775fb3f8a787c801a675aa61ca
#
_entry.id   23a840775fb3f8a787c801a675aa61ca
#
_cell.length_a   1.000
_cell.length_b   1.000
_cell.length_c   1.000
_cell.angle_alpha   90.00
_cell.angle_beta   90.00
_cell.angle_gamma   90.00
#
_symmetry.space_group_name_H-M   'P 1'
#
loop_
_entity.id
_entity.type
_entity.pdbx_description
1 polymer ?
#
loop_
_entity_poly.entity_id
_entity_poly.type
_entity_poly.pdbx_seq_one_letter_code
_entity_poly.pdbx_strand_id
1 'polypeptide(L)'
;SALDYVMGFQGIAKKVSLVHRRKEFKGVQDSVNKVMSLVDKGEVNFNMGSLKNVSLNEKGKVTVTLEDGKLINDIDAIFPFFGLKIELGPIAEWGLNLDKNLISVNTENFETSLPRIFAVGDICIYPGKLKLILSGFHEAALAAKKMFEYCHSDKKYVFRYTTSSSDLQKKLGVK
;
A
#
# COMPACT_ATOMS: atom_id res chain seq x y z
N SER A 1 3.60 -5.65 -6.00
CA SER A 1 4.00 -4.36 -6.65
C SER A 1 5.24 -4.54 -7.53
N ALA A 2 6.41 -4.99 -7.02
CA ALA A 2 7.61 -5.14 -7.85
C ALA A 2 7.37 -6.03 -9.08
N LEU A 3 6.72 -7.18 -8.89
CA LEU A 3 6.41 -8.11 -9.99
C LEU A 3 5.46 -7.48 -11.03
N ASP A 4 4.50 -6.68 -10.59
CA ASP A 4 3.55 -6.00 -11.47
C ASP A 4 4.26 -4.97 -12.36
N TYR A 5 5.21 -4.22 -11.77
CA TYR A 5 6.03 -3.27 -12.52
C TYR A 5 6.97 -3.96 -13.51
N VAL A 6 7.58 -5.09 -13.13
CA VAL A 6 8.39 -5.89 -14.06
C VAL A 6 7.57 -6.31 -15.29
N MET A 7 6.35 -6.79 -15.08
CA MET A 7 5.45 -7.14 -16.18
C MET A 7 5.01 -5.92 -16.99
N GLY A 8 4.71 -4.80 -16.31
CA GLY A 8 4.27 -3.56 -16.98
C GLY A 8 5.35 -2.89 -17.83
N PHE A 9 6.63 -3.14 -17.55
CA PHE A 9 7.73 -2.57 -18.35
C PHE A 9 8.09 -3.40 -19.60
N GLN A 10 7.47 -4.57 -19.77
CA GLN A 10 7.69 -5.36 -20.99
C GLN A 10 7.24 -4.58 -22.24
N GLY A 11 8.10 -4.54 -23.26
CA GLY A 11 7.87 -3.76 -24.47
C GLY A 11 8.08 -2.24 -24.35
N ILE A 12 8.28 -1.71 -23.13
CA ILE A 12 8.56 -0.29 -22.87
C ILE A 12 10.05 -0.05 -22.62
N ALA A 13 10.62 -0.80 -21.69
CA ALA A 13 12.05 -0.70 -21.34
C ALA A 13 12.90 -1.64 -22.20
N LYS A 14 14.07 -1.15 -22.64
CA LYS A 14 15.04 -1.99 -23.38
C LYS A 14 15.58 -3.13 -22.51
N LYS A 15 15.71 -2.89 -21.22
CA LYS A 15 16.27 -3.84 -20.25
C LYS A 15 15.62 -3.63 -18.91
N VAL A 16 15.11 -4.69 -18.32
CA VAL A 16 14.57 -4.70 -16.97
C VAL A 16 15.46 -5.56 -16.08
N SER A 17 15.87 -5.02 -14.93
CA SER A 17 16.64 -5.75 -13.91
C SER A 17 15.81 -5.81 -12.63
N LEU A 18 15.51 -7.01 -12.16
CA LEU A 18 14.86 -7.27 -10.89
C LEU A 18 15.90 -7.66 -9.85
N VAL A 19 15.95 -6.91 -8.76
CA VAL A 19 16.81 -7.22 -7.61
C VAL A 19 15.95 -7.71 -6.46
N HIS A 20 16.25 -8.86 -5.90
CA HIS A 20 15.56 -9.39 -4.74
C HIS A 20 16.51 -10.17 -3.83
N ARG A 21 16.39 -9.95 -2.52
CA ARG A 21 17.32 -10.53 -1.52
C ARG A 21 17.23 -12.05 -1.35
N ARG A 22 16.17 -12.70 -1.84
CA ARG A 22 15.89 -14.13 -1.73
C ARG A 22 15.45 -14.67 -3.08
N LYS A 23 15.51 -15.99 -3.22
CA LYS A 23 15.00 -16.67 -4.42
C LYS A 23 13.47 -16.73 -4.43
N GLU A 24 12.85 -16.82 -3.25
CA GLU A 24 11.40 -16.90 -3.10
C GLU A 24 10.79 -15.50 -3.00
N PHE A 25 9.73 -15.27 -3.77
CA PHE A 25 8.98 -14.02 -3.76
C PHE A 25 7.72 -14.14 -2.89
N LYS A 26 7.44 -13.07 -2.14
CA LYS A 26 6.15 -12.90 -1.45
C LYS A 26 5.16 -12.25 -2.42
N GLY A 27 4.55 -13.03 -3.27
CA GLY A 27 3.59 -12.56 -4.26
C GLY A 27 2.59 -13.64 -4.63
N VAL A 28 1.56 -13.26 -5.39
CA VAL A 28 0.63 -14.22 -5.98
C VAL A 28 1.42 -15.13 -6.92
N GLN A 29 1.22 -16.45 -6.80
CA GLN A 29 2.03 -17.44 -7.52
C GLN A 29 2.00 -17.26 -9.04
N ASP A 30 0.86 -16.85 -9.59
CA ASP A 30 0.73 -16.57 -11.02
C ASP A 30 1.66 -15.43 -11.48
N SER A 31 1.74 -14.34 -10.70
CA SER A 31 2.66 -13.22 -11.00
C SER A 31 4.13 -13.65 -10.88
N VAL A 32 4.45 -14.48 -9.89
CA VAL A 32 5.81 -15.04 -9.74
C VAL A 32 6.17 -15.87 -10.95
N ASN A 33 5.29 -16.79 -11.36
CA ASN A 33 5.53 -17.68 -12.50
C ASN A 33 5.72 -16.89 -13.81
N LYS A 34 4.90 -15.86 -14.04
CA LYS A 34 5.03 -14.98 -15.21
C LYS A 34 6.38 -14.27 -15.25
N VAL A 35 6.80 -13.67 -14.13
CA VAL A 35 8.10 -12.97 -14.06
C VAL A 35 9.26 -13.95 -14.21
N MET A 36 9.21 -15.12 -13.57
CA MET A 36 10.27 -16.12 -13.74
C MET A 36 10.35 -16.65 -15.17
N SER A 37 9.23 -16.81 -15.86
CA SER A 37 9.23 -17.13 -17.29
C SER A 37 9.94 -16.07 -18.15
N LEU A 38 9.79 -14.78 -17.81
CA LEU A 38 10.54 -13.69 -18.49
C LEU A 38 12.03 -13.76 -18.17
N VAL A 39 12.39 -14.15 -16.94
CA VAL A 39 13.80 -14.39 -16.57
C VAL A 39 14.39 -15.53 -17.38
N ASP A 40 13.69 -16.65 -17.49
CA ASP A 40 14.15 -17.83 -18.24
C ASP A 40 14.31 -17.54 -19.74
N LYS A 41 13.50 -16.66 -20.28
CA LYS A 41 13.62 -16.16 -21.69
C LYS A 41 14.71 -15.12 -21.87
N GLY A 42 15.36 -14.64 -20.81
CA GLY A 42 16.38 -13.58 -20.86
C GLY A 42 15.81 -12.16 -21.07
N GLU A 43 14.49 -12.00 -20.98
CA GLU A 43 13.82 -10.69 -21.12
C GLU A 43 13.93 -9.84 -19.84
N VAL A 44 14.16 -10.48 -18.68
CA VAL A 44 14.37 -9.84 -17.38
C VAL A 44 15.64 -10.40 -16.73
N ASN A 45 16.51 -9.51 -16.26
CA ASN A 45 17.71 -9.91 -15.53
C ASN A 45 17.39 -10.00 -14.04
N PHE A 46 17.30 -11.20 -13.51
CA PHE A 46 17.16 -11.42 -12.09
C PHE A 46 18.52 -11.39 -11.39
N ASN A 47 18.63 -10.54 -10.37
CA ASN A 47 19.81 -10.40 -9.53
C ASN A 47 19.42 -10.70 -8.08
N MET A 48 19.86 -11.85 -7.59
CA MET A 48 19.66 -12.18 -6.17
C MET A 48 20.70 -11.43 -5.36
N GLY A 49 20.25 -10.67 -4.36
CA GLY A 49 21.10 -9.90 -3.47
C GLY A 49 20.39 -8.74 -2.82
N SER A 50 21.02 -8.17 -1.80
CA SER A 50 20.59 -6.95 -1.15
C SER A 50 21.34 -5.75 -1.71
N LEU A 51 20.62 -4.62 -1.76
CA LEU A 51 21.22 -3.35 -2.18
C LEU A 51 22.23 -2.89 -1.13
N LYS A 52 23.44 -2.54 -1.56
CA LYS A 52 24.49 -1.93 -0.74
C LYS A 52 24.59 -0.43 -0.97
N ASN A 53 24.64 -0.01 -2.22
CA ASN A 53 24.82 1.38 -2.58
C ASN A 53 24.19 1.71 -3.93
N VAL A 54 23.86 2.98 -4.11
CA VAL A 54 23.39 3.58 -5.36
C VAL A 54 24.24 4.81 -5.62
N SER A 55 24.85 4.92 -6.78
CA SER A 55 25.67 6.05 -7.19
C SER A 55 25.33 6.49 -8.61
N LEU A 56 25.67 7.72 -8.95
CA LEU A 56 25.63 8.22 -10.32
C LEU A 56 27.02 8.08 -10.93
N ASN A 57 27.08 7.64 -12.18
CA ASN A 57 28.30 7.67 -12.96
C ASN A 57 28.48 9.05 -13.62
N GLU A 58 29.66 9.27 -14.27
CA GLU A 58 29.98 10.52 -14.95
C GLU A 58 28.98 10.92 -16.06
N LYS A 59 28.23 9.96 -16.58
CA LYS A 59 27.20 10.17 -17.61
C LYS A 59 25.81 10.45 -17.02
N GLY A 60 25.70 10.61 -15.69
CA GLY A 60 24.42 10.79 -15.01
C GLY A 60 23.54 9.54 -14.94
N LYS A 61 24.08 8.36 -15.31
CA LYS A 61 23.37 7.09 -15.17
C LYS A 61 23.57 6.49 -13.79
N VAL A 62 22.59 5.75 -13.34
CA VAL A 62 22.65 5.09 -12.04
C VAL A 62 23.46 3.80 -12.11
N THR A 63 24.29 3.58 -11.10
CA THR A 63 24.94 2.31 -10.82
C THR A 63 24.46 1.78 -9.47
N VAL A 64 23.98 0.55 -9.45
CA VAL A 64 23.60 -0.18 -8.23
C VAL A 64 24.70 -1.15 -7.88
N THR A 65 25.15 -1.11 -6.63
CA THR A 65 26.09 -2.08 -6.05
C THR A 65 25.31 -2.98 -5.08
N LEU A 66 25.44 -4.28 -5.24
CA LEU A 66 24.89 -5.27 -4.31
C LEU A 66 25.91 -5.59 -3.20
N GLU A 67 25.44 -6.21 -2.10
CA GLU A 67 26.28 -6.58 -0.96
C GLU A 67 27.42 -7.56 -1.33
N ASP A 68 27.22 -8.41 -2.33
CA ASP A 68 28.21 -9.34 -2.88
C ASP A 68 29.24 -8.66 -3.79
N GLY A 69 29.14 -7.35 -3.98
CA GLY A 69 30.01 -6.56 -4.84
C GLY A 69 29.59 -6.51 -6.32
N LYS A 70 28.53 -7.19 -6.71
CA LYS A 70 27.99 -7.14 -8.08
C LYS A 70 27.52 -5.74 -8.43
N LEU A 71 27.87 -5.28 -9.62
CA LEU A 71 27.49 -3.99 -10.17
C LEU A 71 26.40 -4.17 -11.25
N ILE A 72 25.39 -3.33 -11.20
CA ILE A 72 24.39 -3.18 -12.26
C ILE A 72 24.51 -1.73 -12.76
N ASN A 73 25.05 -1.57 -13.95
CA ASN A 73 25.44 -0.27 -14.51
C ASN A 73 24.42 0.26 -15.52
N ASP A 74 24.54 1.53 -15.85
CA ASP A 74 23.82 2.23 -16.93
C ASP A 74 22.29 2.18 -16.78
N ILE A 75 21.81 2.34 -15.55
CA ILE A 75 20.40 2.32 -15.19
C ILE A 75 19.83 3.72 -15.39
N ASP A 76 18.71 3.82 -16.12
CA ASP A 76 17.99 5.07 -16.34
C ASP A 76 17.06 5.42 -15.18
N ALA A 77 16.42 4.41 -14.56
CA ALA A 77 15.47 4.60 -13.47
C ALA A 77 15.50 3.42 -12.48
N ILE A 78 15.31 3.73 -11.19
CA ILE A 78 15.17 2.76 -10.10
C ILE A 78 13.79 2.92 -9.49
N PHE A 79 13.13 1.80 -9.22
CA PHE A 79 11.85 1.70 -8.54
C PHE A 79 12.01 0.87 -7.27
N PRO A 80 12.14 1.51 -6.07
CA PRO A 80 12.32 0.79 -4.82
C PRO A 80 10.99 0.30 -4.27
N PHE A 81 10.88 -1.02 -4.01
CA PHE A 81 9.71 -1.69 -3.43
C PHE A 81 10.10 -2.41 -2.14
N PHE A 82 10.63 -1.66 -1.16
CA PHE A 82 11.10 -2.22 0.11
C PHE A 82 9.99 -2.58 1.10
N GLY A 83 8.74 -2.31 0.76
CA GLY A 83 7.58 -2.42 1.63
C GLY A 83 7.37 -1.17 2.46
N LEU A 84 6.43 -1.25 3.39
CA LEU A 84 6.06 -0.14 4.27
C LEU A 84 6.54 -0.43 5.69
N LYS A 85 7.14 0.56 6.32
CA LYS A 85 7.40 0.62 7.76
C LYS A 85 6.48 1.67 8.34
N ILE A 86 5.62 1.27 9.28
CA ILE A 86 4.70 2.20 9.93
C ILE A 86 5.45 2.88 11.07
N GLU A 87 5.55 4.20 10.97
CA GLU A 87 6.07 5.07 12.01
C GLU A 87 5.01 6.12 12.33
N LEU A 88 4.49 6.09 13.54
CA LEU A 88 3.38 6.99 13.95
C LEU A 88 3.84 8.43 14.17
N GLY A 89 5.16 8.65 14.32
CA GLY A 89 5.68 9.99 14.64
C GLY A 89 4.98 10.56 15.88
N PRO A 90 4.59 11.85 15.86
CA PRO A 90 3.93 12.51 17.00
C PRO A 90 2.62 11.85 17.44
N ILE A 91 1.95 11.10 16.57
CA ILE A 91 0.70 10.38 16.91
C ILE A 91 0.93 9.35 18.04
N ALA A 92 2.13 8.80 18.14
CA ALA A 92 2.49 7.86 19.21
C ALA A 92 2.39 8.47 20.61
N GLU A 93 2.47 9.80 20.72
CA GLU A 93 2.46 10.57 21.98
C GLU A 93 1.05 11.08 22.35
N TRP A 94 0.04 10.82 21.54
CA TRP A 94 -1.34 11.29 21.76
C TRP A 94 -2.08 10.53 22.88
N GLY A 95 -1.47 9.50 23.47
CA GLY A 95 -2.11 8.68 24.50
C GLY A 95 -3.10 7.65 23.97
N LEU A 96 -3.00 7.31 22.68
CA LEU A 96 -3.79 6.25 22.05
C LEU A 96 -3.31 4.87 22.49
N ASN A 97 -4.23 3.91 22.59
CA ASN A 97 -3.86 2.52 22.77
C ASN A 97 -3.19 1.97 21.49
N LEU A 98 -1.93 1.55 21.64
CA LEU A 98 -1.15 1.03 20.51
C LEU A 98 -0.84 -0.46 20.71
N ASP A 99 -0.85 -1.20 19.60
CA ASP A 99 -0.30 -2.55 19.47
C ASP A 99 0.69 -2.58 18.30
N LYS A 100 1.98 -2.83 18.59
CA LYS A 100 3.06 -2.93 17.57
C LYS A 100 3.09 -1.74 16.58
N ASN A 101 3.01 -0.54 17.08
CA ASN A 101 2.93 0.70 16.29
C ASN A 101 1.67 0.82 15.42
N LEU A 102 0.59 0.15 15.78
CA LEU A 102 -0.72 0.27 15.16
C LEU A 102 -1.70 0.77 16.19
N ILE A 103 -2.69 1.54 15.76
CA ILE A 103 -3.68 2.16 16.63
C ILE A 103 -4.82 1.16 16.86
N SER A 104 -5.03 0.77 18.12
CA SER A 104 -6.15 -0.08 18.52
C SER A 104 -7.49 0.66 18.39
N VAL A 105 -8.47 0.04 17.77
CA VAL A 105 -9.79 0.62 17.51
C VAL A 105 -10.92 -0.30 17.90
N ASN A 106 -12.09 0.29 18.18
CA ASN A 106 -13.32 -0.44 18.31
C ASN A 106 -13.83 -0.86 16.90
N THR A 107 -14.11 -2.14 16.71
CA THR A 107 -14.55 -2.67 15.40
C THR A 107 -15.96 -2.27 14.99
N GLU A 108 -16.78 -1.74 15.91
CA GLU A 108 -18.13 -1.29 15.61
C GLU A 108 -18.13 0.04 14.84
N ASN A 109 -17.19 0.92 15.15
CA ASN A 109 -17.20 2.30 14.66
C ASN A 109 -15.80 2.88 14.32
N PHE A 110 -14.74 2.11 14.54
CA PHE A 110 -13.33 2.50 14.31
C PHE A 110 -12.84 3.69 15.13
N GLU A 111 -13.51 3.98 16.24
CA GLU A 111 -13.04 4.95 17.21
C GLU A 111 -11.88 4.38 18.02
N THR A 112 -10.91 5.21 18.36
CA THR A 112 -9.75 4.85 19.17
C THR A 112 -10.09 4.83 20.66
N SER A 113 -9.08 4.67 21.51
CA SER A 113 -9.22 4.83 22.97
C SER A 113 -9.56 6.25 23.42
N LEU A 114 -9.34 7.24 22.56
CA LEU A 114 -9.72 8.63 22.81
C LEU A 114 -10.97 8.98 22.02
N PRO A 115 -11.99 9.60 22.67
CA PRO A 115 -13.23 9.96 22.02
C PRO A 115 -13.01 10.91 20.83
N ARG A 116 -13.77 10.71 19.76
CA ARG A 116 -13.77 11.51 18.53
C ARG A 116 -12.48 11.43 17.71
N ILE A 117 -11.59 10.50 18.05
CA ILE A 117 -10.43 10.16 17.23
C ILE A 117 -10.67 8.77 16.63
N PHE A 118 -10.55 8.69 15.31
CA PHE A 118 -10.79 7.48 14.53
C PHE A 118 -9.53 7.07 13.79
N ALA A 119 -9.32 5.77 13.62
CA ALA A 119 -8.23 5.25 12.80
C ALA A 119 -8.75 4.15 11.88
N VAL A 120 -8.44 4.25 10.59
CA VAL A 120 -8.87 3.32 9.54
C VAL A 120 -7.71 2.98 8.60
N GLY A 121 -7.82 1.91 7.84
CA GLY A 121 -6.78 1.46 6.91
C GLY A 121 -5.63 0.76 7.64
N ASP A 122 -4.44 0.78 7.03
CA ASP A 122 -3.30 -0.02 7.49
C ASP A 122 -2.71 0.42 8.83
N ILE A 123 -3.06 1.63 9.29
CA ILE A 123 -2.59 2.20 10.56
C ILE A 123 -3.33 1.63 11.78
N CYS A 124 -4.54 1.11 11.60
CA CYS A 124 -5.33 0.57 12.71
C CYS A 124 -5.17 -0.94 12.86
N ILE A 125 -5.44 -1.41 14.08
CA ILE A 125 -5.42 -2.84 14.44
C ILE A 125 -6.64 -3.23 15.25
N TYR A 126 -7.18 -4.40 14.95
CA TYR A 126 -8.26 -5.07 15.67
C TYR A 126 -8.23 -6.58 15.34
N PRO A 127 -8.91 -7.45 16.11
CA PRO A 127 -8.96 -8.89 15.82
C PRO A 127 -9.52 -9.16 14.41
N GLY A 128 -8.80 -9.94 13.62
CA GLY A 128 -9.18 -10.27 12.24
C GLY A 128 -8.85 -9.21 11.19
N LYS A 129 -8.06 -8.19 11.52
CA LYS A 129 -7.63 -7.15 10.58
C LYS A 129 -6.95 -7.71 9.35
N LEU A 130 -7.49 -7.39 8.17
CA LEU A 130 -6.84 -7.59 6.88
C LEU A 130 -6.39 -6.24 6.31
N LYS A 131 -5.10 -6.13 5.96
CA LYS A 131 -4.53 -4.92 5.35
C LYS A 131 -4.82 -4.89 3.86
N LEU A 132 -6.07 -4.57 3.53
CA LEU A 132 -6.59 -4.46 2.18
C LEU A 132 -7.25 -3.09 1.99
N ILE A 133 -7.18 -2.55 0.78
CA ILE A 133 -7.88 -1.31 0.41
C ILE A 133 -9.39 -1.45 0.68
N LEU A 134 -9.97 -2.60 0.34
CA LEU A 134 -11.39 -2.90 0.59
C LEU A 134 -11.75 -2.78 2.07
N SER A 135 -10.91 -3.34 2.96
CA SER A 135 -11.12 -3.24 4.41
C SER A 135 -11.08 -1.79 4.87
N GLY A 136 -10.12 -1.00 4.38
CA GLY A 136 -10.01 0.43 4.70
C GLY A 136 -11.23 1.24 4.29
N PHE A 137 -11.83 0.97 3.13
CA PHE A 137 -13.07 1.62 2.71
C PHE A 137 -14.26 1.24 3.59
N HIS A 138 -14.40 -0.02 3.97
CA HIS A 138 -15.44 -0.46 4.89
C HIS A 138 -15.30 0.20 6.26
N GLU A 139 -14.08 0.21 6.80
CA GLU A 139 -13.74 0.86 8.06
C GLU A 139 -14.09 2.36 8.04
N ALA A 140 -13.72 3.05 6.94
CA ALA A 140 -14.03 4.46 6.75
C ALA A 140 -15.55 4.74 6.71
N ALA A 141 -16.34 3.84 6.12
CA ALA A 141 -17.78 3.99 6.09
C ALA A 141 -18.41 3.91 7.49
N LEU A 142 -17.94 2.97 8.33
CA LEU A 142 -18.40 2.84 9.71
C LEU A 142 -17.94 4.00 10.59
N ALA A 143 -16.68 4.45 10.44
CA ALA A 143 -16.18 5.63 11.12
C ALA A 143 -17.00 6.89 10.74
N ALA A 144 -17.26 7.11 9.44
CA ALA A 144 -18.02 8.24 8.95
C ALA A 144 -19.45 8.27 9.52
N LYS A 145 -20.10 7.10 9.65
CA LYS A 145 -21.41 7.00 10.31
C LYS A 145 -21.33 7.53 11.75
N LYS A 146 -20.32 7.09 12.52
CA LYS A 146 -20.15 7.54 13.89
C LYS A 146 -19.80 9.01 14.00
N MET A 147 -18.95 9.51 13.10
CA MET A 147 -18.65 10.95 13.02
C MET A 147 -19.91 11.78 12.75
N PHE A 148 -20.80 11.31 11.87
CA PHE A 148 -22.08 11.97 11.62
C PHE A 148 -22.92 12.10 12.89
N GLU A 149 -23.01 11.05 13.71
CA GLU A 149 -23.73 11.07 14.99
C GLU A 149 -23.15 12.12 15.96
N TYR A 150 -21.83 12.28 16.00
CA TYR A 150 -21.19 13.32 16.81
C TYR A 150 -21.43 14.74 16.29
N CYS A 151 -21.44 14.92 14.97
CA CYS A 151 -21.63 16.24 14.36
C CYS A 151 -23.11 16.67 14.33
N HIS A 152 -24.04 15.70 14.37
CA HIS A 152 -25.48 15.92 14.22
C HIS A 152 -26.26 15.16 15.30
N SER A 153 -25.99 15.50 16.57
CA SER A 153 -26.64 14.84 17.72
C SER A 153 -28.15 15.03 17.76
N ASP A 154 -28.67 16.04 17.06
CA ASP A 154 -30.08 16.36 16.87
C ASP A 154 -30.75 15.56 15.75
N LYS A 155 -30.00 14.82 14.93
CA LYS A 155 -30.51 14.10 13.77
C LYS A 155 -30.26 12.60 13.88
N LYS A 156 -31.29 11.82 13.58
CA LYS A 156 -31.11 10.37 13.44
C LYS A 156 -30.43 10.06 12.12
N TYR A 157 -29.34 9.29 12.16
CA TYR A 157 -28.74 8.75 10.95
C TYR A 157 -29.71 7.78 10.27
N VAL A 158 -30.05 8.04 9.01
CA VAL A 158 -30.89 7.17 8.20
C VAL A 158 -30.04 6.64 7.05
N PHE A 159 -29.73 5.35 7.10
CA PHE A 159 -29.04 4.69 5.98
C PHE A 159 -29.96 4.66 4.74
N ARG A 160 -29.48 5.18 3.62
CA ARG A 160 -30.19 5.12 2.33
C ARG A 160 -29.25 4.56 1.28
N TYR A 161 -29.76 3.64 0.48
CA TYR A 161 -29.04 3.18 -0.69
C TYR A 161 -28.96 4.31 -1.73
N THR A 162 -27.81 4.45 -2.39
CA THR A 162 -27.61 5.46 -3.43
C THR A 162 -28.61 5.32 -4.57
N THR A 163 -28.98 4.11 -4.94
CA THR A 163 -29.97 3.78 -5.97
C THR A 163 -31.39 4.25 -5.65
N SER A 164 -31.73 4.41 -4.38
CA SER A 164 -33.05 4.88 -3.92
C SER A 164 -33.07 6.31 -3.40
N SER A 165 -31.94 7.01 -3.41
CA SER A 165 -31.84 8.39 -2.93
C SER A 165 -32.26 9.39 -4.02
N SER A 166 -33.48 9.91 -3.91
CA SER A 166 -34.01 10.97 -4.81
C SER A 166 -33.14 12.23 -4.81
N ASP A 167 -32.53 12.58 -3.66
CA ASP A 167 -31.65 13.74 -3.54
C ASP A 167 -30.34 13.54 -4.30
N LEU A 168 -29.78 12.34 -4.25
CA LEU A 168 -28.57 12.00 -5.00
C LEU A 168 -28.87 11.94 -6.50
N GLN A 169 -29.99 11.32 -6.88
CA GLN A 169 -30.42 11.26 -8.29
C GLN A 169 -30.58 12.64 -8.91
N LYS A 170 -31.19 13.58 -8.17
CA LYS A 170 -31.28 15.00 -8.59
C LYS A 170 -29.91 15.66 -8.74
N LYS A 171 -28.99 15.46 -7.78
CA LYS A 171 -27.61 16.01 -7.85
C LYS A 171 -26.81 15.44 -9.01
N LEU A 172 -27.05 14.19 -9.37
CA LEU A 172 -26.37 13.51 -10.49
C LEU A 172 -27.07 13.75 -11.86
N GLY A 173 -28.21 14.44 -11.87
CA GLY A 173 -28.93 14.73 -13.11
C GLY A 173 -29.57 13.49 -13.79
N VAL A 174 -29.79 12.40 -13.04
CA VAL A 174 -30.36 11.16 -13.58
C VAL A 174 -31.85 11.02 -13.35
N LYS A 175 -32.47 12.00 -12.71
CA LYS A 175 -33.95 12.23 -12.61
C LYS A 175 -34.22 13.67 -12.29
#